data_ada22c6adf9c928953e3bb2872724c23
#
_entry.id   ada22c6adf9c928953e3bb2872724c23
#
_cell.length_a   1.000
_cell.length_b   1.000
_cell.length_c   1.000
_cell.angle_alpha   90.00
_cell.angle_beta   90.00
_cell.angle_gamma   90.00
#
_symmetry.space_group_name_H-M   'P 1'
#
loop_
_entity.id
_entity.type
_entity.pdbx_description
1 polymer ?
#
loop_
_entity_poly.entity_id
_entity_poly.type
_entity_poly.pdbx_seq_one_letter_code
_entity_poly.pdbx_strand_id
1 'polypeptide(L)'
;MEIFDTHAHFGQAGAETAAVLARAAEAGVTRLVAVGGSEELNAAAIQAQDIRPDAVRLAIGADRDQALLPADEVMSEIRRLHASRRCAAVGEIGLDFHYTPETSSEQCSLFAAQLALADEIGLPVVIHTREADDATRGVLDEVPWHGDGLRGVIHCYTGAPAFARQLLDRGFMVSFSGIVTFRSAEEVRASARYVPDDRLLVETDSPYLAPVPMRGKKNEPAFVVHTVRFLAELRQSREDALAALTFANAVAMFG
;
A
#
# COMPACT_ATOMS: atom_id res chain seq x y z
N MET A 1 18.29 11.32 6.12
CA MET A 1 17.74 10.05 5.58
C MET A 1 16.47 10.44 4.84
N GLU A 2 16.35 10.10 3.57
CA GLU A 2 15.11 10.28 2.81
C GLU A 2 14.31 8.99 2.85
N ILE A 3 13.00 9.10 3.09
CA ILE A 3 12.10 7.95 3.18
C ILE A 3 10.91 8.18 2.26
N PHE A 4 10.46 7.10 1.61
CA PHE A 4 9.23 7.05 0.85
C PHE A 4 8.24 6.15 1.61
N ASP A 5 7.17 6.73 2.17
CA ASP A 5 6.07 5.97 2.79
C ASP A 5 5.12 5.47 1.69
N THR A 6 5.07 4.16 1.45
CA THR A 6 4.35 3.62 0.29
C THR A 6 2.85 3.42 0.52
N HIS A 7 2.32 3.69 1.74
CA HIS A 7 0.89 3.59 2.01
C HIS A 7 0.47 4.46 3.20
N ALA A 8 -0.32 5.50 2.93
CA ALA A 8 -0.92 6.33 3.95
C ALA A 8 -2.33 6.79 3.53
N HIS A 9 -3.30 6.67 4.45
CA HIS A 9 -4.63 7.26 4.29
C HIS A 9 -4.72 8.62 4.96
N PHE A 10 -5.54 9.49 4.41
CA PHE A 10 -5.78 10.83 4.91
C PHE A 10 -7.26 11.04 5.25
N GLY A 11 -7.54 11.96 6.16
CA GLY A 11 -8.91 12.42 6.43
C GLY A 11 -9.28 13.60 5.53
N GLN A 12 -10.57 13.95 5.53
CA GLN A 12 -11.11 15.05 4.69
C GLN A 12 -10.73 16.47 5.17
N ALA A 13 -10.19 16.63 6.38
CA ALA A 13 -9.83 17.94 6.91
C ALA A 13 -8.48 18.43 6.35
N GLY A 14 -8.49 19.26 5.32
CA GLY A 14 -7.28 19.73 4.63
C GLY A 14 -6.23 20.39 5.52
N ALA A 15 -6.64 21.11 6.58
CA ALA A 15 -5.70 21.70 7.53
C ALA A 15 -4.95 20.62 8.36
N GLU A 16 -5.62 19.54 8.75
CA GLU A 16 -4.98 18.40 9.43
C GLU A 16 -4.04 17.69 8.47
N THR A 17 -4.46 17.44 7.23
CA THR A 17 -3.63 16.83 6.17
C THR A 17 -2.36 17.63 5.93
N ALA A 18 -2.44 18.97 5.80
CA ALA A 18 -1.27 19.82 5.63
C ALA A 18 -0.29 19.72 6.81
N ALA A 19 -0.81 19.68 8.04
CA ALA A 19 0.01 19.53 9.23
C ALA A 19 0.70 18.16 9.32
N VAL A 20 0.00 17.08 8.94
CA VAL A 20 0.57 15.72 8.86
C VAL A 20 1.68 15.67 7.82
N LEU A 21 1.47 16.22 6.64
CA LEU A 21 2.47 16.28 5.58
C LEU A 21 3.70 17.11 5.96
N ALA A 22 3.52 18.19 6.74
CA ALA A 22 4.63 18.98 7.25
C ALA A 22 5.49 18.17 8.24
N ARG A 23 4.86 17.49 9.23
CA ARG A 23 5.58 16.63 10.18
C ARG A 23 6.28 15.46 9.49
N ALA A 24 5.66 14.89 8.45
CA ALA A 24 6.27 13.86 7.63
C ALA A 24 7.59 14.36 7.00
N ALA A 25 7.56 15.54 6.38
CA ALA A 25 8.73 16.15 5.78
C ALA A 25 9.84 16.44 6.83
N GLU A 26 9.49 16.97 8.01
CA GLU A 26 10.43 17.18 9.11
C GLU A 26 11.08 15.88 9.60
N ALA A 27 10.35 14.75 9.55
CA ALA A 27 10.87 13.43 9.89
C ALA A 27 11.71 12.78 8.77
N GLY A 28 11.83 13.42 7.60
CA GLY A 28 12.59 12.91 6.46
C GLY A 28 11.76 12.09 5.47
N VAL A 29 10.44 12.08 5.61
CA VAL A 29 9.54 11.48 4.60
C VAL A 29 9.35 12.50 3.48
N THR A 30 10.16 12.34 2.43
CA THR A 30 10.18 13.29 1.31
C THR A 30 9.18 12.94 0.22
N ARG A 31 8.73 11.68 0.18
CA ARG A 31 7.66 11.20 -0.70
C ARG A 31 6.73 10.24 0.03
N LEU A 32 5.48 10.19 -0.41
CA LEU A 32 4.53 9.18 0.06
C LEU A 32 3.47 8.87 -1.01
N VAL A 33 2.80 7.71 -0.86
CA VAL A 33 1.59 7.37 -1.61
C VAL A 33 0.38 7.66 -0.72
N ALA A 34 -0.46 8.60 -1.15
CA ALA A 34 -1.80 8.79 -0.59
C ALA A 34 -2.74 7.79 -1.25
N VAL A 35 -3.32 6.91 -0.43
CA VAL A 35 -4.10 5.77 -0.91
C VAL A 35 -5.58 5.98 -0.63
N GLY A 36 -6.39 5.78 -1.66
CA GLY A 36 -7.85 5.78 -1.60
C GLY A 36 -8.42 4.44 -1.14
N GLY A 37 -9.60 4.08 -1.66
CA GLY A 37 -10.30 2.83 -1.34
C GLY A 37 -11.82 2.99 -1.21
N SER A 38 -12.30 4.19 -0.95
CA SER A 38 -13.71 4.59 -0.99
C SER A 38 -13.85 5.97 -1.60
N GLU A 39 -15.07 6.44 -1.82
CA GLU A 39 -15.30 7.81 -2.31
C GLU A 39 -14.61 8.85 -1.41
N GLU A 40 -14.77 8.73 -0.09
CA GLU A 40 -14.18 9.63 0.89
C GLU A 40 -12.66 9.54 0.94
N LEU A 41 -12.11 8.33 0.90
CA LEU A 41 -10.66 8.12 0.92
C LEU A 41 -10.01 8.56 -0.39
N ASN A 42 -10.65 8.33 -1.53
CA ASN A 42 -10.20 8.82 -2.83
C ASN A 42 -10.16 10.36 -2.85
N ALA A 43 -11.20 11.02 -2.35
CA ALA A 43 -11.25 12.48 -2.24
C ALA A 43 -10.16 13.03 -1.31
N ALA A 44 -9.92 12.37 -0.17
CA ALA A 44 -8.89 12.78 0.79
C ALA A 44 -7.46 12.57 0.24
N ALA A 45 -7.23 11.47 -0.49
CA ALA A 45 -5.97 11.22 -1.17
C ALA A 45 -5.67 12.27 -2.26
N ILE A 46 -6.68 12.63 -3.06
CA ILE A 46 -6.59 13.71 -4.05
C ILE A 46 -6.24 15.04 -3.37
N GLN A 47 -6.90 15.36 -2.26
CA GLN A 47 -6.61 16.57 -1.51
C GLN A 47 -5.17 16.59 -0.98
N ALA A 48 -4.65 15.46 -0.49
CA ALA A 48 -3.26 15.37 -0.05
C ALA A 48 -2.28 15.63 -1.22
N GLN A 49 -2.56 15.10 -2.41
CA GLN A 49 -1.77 15.37 -3.62
C GLN A 49 -1.87 16.86 -4.02
N ASP A 50 -3.05 17.47 -3.99
CA ASP A 50 -3.23 18.89 -4.33
C ASP A 50 -2.43 19.80 -3.35
N ILE A 51 -2.28 19.43 -2.07
CA ILE A 51 -1.48 20.17 -1.08
C ILE A 51 0.03 20.03 -1.35
N ARG A 52 0.52 18.85 -1.71
CA ARG A 52 1.95 18.57 -1.93
C ARG A 52 2.18 17.73 -3.20
N PRO A 53 1.93 18.29 -4.40
CA PRO A 53 1.95 17.53 -5.66
C PRO A 53 3.33 16.93 -5.99
N ASP A 54 4.41 17.54 -5.52
CA ASP A 54 5.77 17.04 -5.76
C ASP A 54 6.14 15.85 -4.86
N ALA A 55 5.55 15.78 -3.66
CA ALA A 55 5.87 14.77 -2.65
C ALA A 55 4.84 13.62 -2.61
N VAL A 56 3.58 13.88 -2.95
CA VAL A 56 2.48 12.92 -2.83
C VAL A 56 2.18 12.25 -4.16
N ARG A 57 2.30 10.94 -4.19
CA ARG A 57 1.80 10.07 -5.26
C ARG A 57 0.40 9.62 -4.90
N LEU A 58 -0.43 9.34 -5.90
CA LEU A 58 -1.85 9.05 -5.72
C LEU A 58 -2.14 7.63 -6.17
N ALA A 59 -2.77 6.84 -5.30
CA ALA A 59 -3.40 5.58 -5.65
C ALA A 59 -4.92 5.68 -5.44
N ILE A 60 -5.69 5.37 -6.48
CA ILE A 60 -7.16 5.45 -6.49
C ILE A 60 -7.72 4.07 -6.77
N GLY A 61 -8.66 3.64 -5.92
CA GLY A 61 -9.32 2.34 -6.05
C GLY A 61 -10.60 2.26 -5.24
N ALA A 62 -11.14 1.03 -5.17
CA ALA A 62 -12.23 0.65 -4.29
C ALA A 62 -11.82 -0.59 -3.51
N ASP A 63 -11.80 -0.48 -2.19
CA ASP A 63 -11.44 -1.54 -1.28
C ASP A 63 -12.58 -2.57 -1.11
N ARG A 64 -12.32 -3.63 -0.33
CA ARG A 64 -13.30 -4.70 -0.04
C ARG A 64 -14.63 -4.20 0.52
N ASP A 65 -14.66 -3.06 1.21
CA ASP A 65 -15.88 -2.53 1.83
C ASP A 65 -16.85 -1.96 0.77
N GLN A 66 -16.37 -1.72 -0.46
CA GLN A 66 -17.15 -1.27 -1.61
C GLN A 66 -17.75 -2.44 -2.44
N ALA A 67 -17.46 -3.69 -2.08
CA ALA A 67 -17.80 -4.87 -2.90
C ALA A 67 -19.29 -5.09 -3.13
N LEU A 68 -20.17 -4.59 -2.23
CA LEU A 68 -21.63 -4.67 -2.37
C LEU A 68 -22.26 -3.50 -3.12
N LEU A 69 -21.49 -2.48 -3.49
CA LEU A 69 -21.99 -1.40 -4.31
C LEU A 69 -22.15 -1.83 -5.78
N PRO A 70 -23.00 -1.17 -6.58
CA PRO A 70 -23.13 -1.46 -8.00
C PRO A 70 -21.80 -1.37 -8.72
N ALA A 71 -21.27 -2.50 -9.20
CA ALA A 71 -19.90 -2.59 -9.76
C ALA A 71 -19.69 -1.61 -10.92
N ASP A 72 -20.68 -1.42 -11.78
CA ASP A 72 -20.58 -0.49 -12.93
C ASP A 72 -20.43 0.96 -12.47
N GLU A 73 -21.09 1.35 -11.38
CA GLU A 73 -20.98 2.70 -10.82
C GLU A 73 -19.59 2.91 -10.21
N VAL A 74 -19.14 1.96 -9.39
CA VAL A 74 -17.81 1.97 -8.77
C VAL A 74 -16.71 2.05 -9.84
N MET A 75 -16.75 1.17 -10.83
CA MET A 75 -15.73 1.13 -11.89
C MET A 75 -15.77 2.36 -12.80
N SER A 76 -16.96 2.91 -13.08
CA SER A 76 -17.11 4.16 -13.82
C SER A 76 -16.44 5.33 -13.10
N GLU A 77 -16.65 5.45 -11.80
CA GLU A 77 -16.05 6.51 -11.00
C GLU A 77 -14.52 6.37 -10.92
N ILE A 78 -14.00 5.16 -10.68
CA ILE A 78 -12.56 4.91 -10.65
C ILE A 78 -11.93 5.29 -12.00
N ARG A 79 -12.52 4.85 -13.14
CA ARG A 79 -12.06 5.23 -14.48
C ARG A 79 -12.05 6.74 -14.67
N ARG A 80 -13.11 7.42 -14.25
CA ARG A 80 -13.22 8.89 -14.33
C ARG A 80 -12.11 9.59 -13.57
N LEU A 81 -11.81 9.12 -12.35
CA LEU A 81 -10.75 9.69 -11.51
C LEU A 81 -9.36 9.46 -12.14
N HIS A 82 -9.07 8.25 -12.63
CA HIS A 82 -7.81 7.96 -13.33
C HIS A 82 -7.64 8.78 -14.62
N ALA A 83 -8.71 9.05 -15.34
CA ALA A 83 -8.67 9.90 -16.54
C ALA A 83 -8.44 11.40 -16.24
N SER A 84 -8.81 11.84 -15.03
CA SER A 84 -8.75 13.26 -14.63
C SER A 84 -7.56 13.61 -13.73
N ARG A 85 -6.84 12.61 -13.20
CA ARG A 85 -5.74 12.77 -12.24
C ARG A 85 -4.51 11.97 -12.65
N ARG A 86 -3.34 12.48 -12.27
CA ARG A 86 -2.09 11.73 -12.42
C ARG A 86 -1.96 10.76 -11.26
N CYS A 87 -2.47 9.55 -11.44
CA CYS A 87 -2.32 8.46 -10.49
C CYS A 87 -1.02 7.69 -10.73
N ALA A 88 -0.43 7.18 -9.65
CA ALA A 88 0.74 6.33 -9.68
C ALA A 88 0.40 4.84 -9.55
N ALA A 89 -0.81 4.50 -9.10
CA ALA A 89 -1.28 3.13 -8.95
C ALA A 89 -2.81 3.06 -8.92
N VAL A 90 -3.37 1.88 -9.18
CA VAL A 90 -4.75 1.52 -8.84
C VAL A 90 -4.74 0.91 -7.44
N GLY A 91 -5.48 1.49 -6.50
CA GLY A 91 -5.51 1.00 -5.11
C GLY A 91 -6.12 2.01 -4.11
N GLU A 92 -6.51 1.55 -2.95
CA GLU A 92 -6.39 0.19 -2.42
C GLU A 92 -7.43 -0.73 -3.04
N ILE A 93 -7.02 -1.95 -3.38
CA ILE A 93 -7.88 -3.01 -3.91
C ILE A 93 -7.55 -4.32 -3.19
N GLY A 94 -8.38 -5.35 -3.30
CA GLY A 94 -8.03 -6.67 -2.77
C GLY A 94 -9.08 -7.28 -1.86
N LEU A 95 -8.64 -8.18 -0.95
CA LEU A 95 -9.51 -9.10 -0.22
C LEU A 95 -9.26 -9.03 1.29
N ASP A 96 -10.35 -9.02 2.07
CA ASP A 96 -10.31 -9.17 3.53
C ASP A 96 -11.40 -10.15 3.98
N PHE A 97 -11.00 -11.36 4.31
CA PHE A 97 -11.93 -12.39 4.81
C PHE A 97 -11.95 -12.47 6.35
N HIS A 98 -11.18 -11.60 7.01
CA HIS A 98 -11.25 -11.46 8.46
C HIS A 98 -12.48 -10.67 8.90
N TYR A 99 -12.77 -9.55 8.23
CA TYR A 99 -13.88 -8.66 8.60
C TYR A 99 -15.18 -9.00 7.89
N THR A 100 -15.14 -9.35 6.61
CA THR A 100 -16.32 -9.54 5.75
C THR A 100 -16.21 -10.80 4.87
N PRO A 101 -16.04 -12.00 5.48
CA PRO A 101 -15.92 -13.25 4.72
C PRO A 101 -17.17 -13.59 3.90
N GLU A 102 -18.33 -13.10 4.32
CA GLU A 102 -19.64 -13.32 3.64
C GLU A 102 -19.74 -12.64 2.27
N THR A 103 -18.89 -11.64 1.98
CA THR A 103 -18.84 -10.93 0.69
C THR A 103 -17.67 -11.38 -0.17
N SER A 104 -17.09 -12.54 0.11
CA SER A 104 -15.85 -13.01 -0.56
C SER A 104 -15.99 -13.08 -2.09
N SER A 105 -17.13 -13.47 -2.60
CA SER A 105 -17.39 -13.56 -4.05
C SER A 105 -17.40 -12.18 -4.71
N GLU A 106 -18.07 -11.23 -4.09
CA GLU A 106 -18.19 -9.85 -4.55
C GLU A 106 -16.85 -9.14 -4.46
N GLN A 107 -16.08 -9.36 -3.36
CA GLN A 107 -14.72 -8.87 -3.22
C GLN A 107 -13.82 -9.39 -4.34
N CYS A 108 -13.84 -10.71 -4.64
CA CYS A 108 -13.06 -11.28 -5.73
C CYS A 108 -13.43 -10.66 -7.09
N SER A 109 -14.72 -10.45 -7.34
CA SER A 109 -15.21 -9.85 -8.58
C SER A 109 -14.75 -8.39 -8.74
N LEU A 110 -14.87 -7.58 -7.68
CA LEU A 110 -14.41 -6.19 -7.66
C LEU A 110 -12.88 -6.10 -7.80
N PHE A 111 -12.15 -6.99 -7.12
CA PHE A 111 -10.69 -7.06 -7.22
C PHE A 111 -10.24 -7.41 -8.64
N ALA A 112 -10.83 -8.43 -9.27
CA ALA A 112 -10.53 -8.81 -10.65
C ALA A 112 -10.80 -7.68 -11.65
N ALA A 113 -11.91 -6.96 -11.50
CA ALA A 113 -12.26 -5.83 -12.37
C ALA A 113 -11.22 -4.68 -12.28
N GLN A 114 -10.71 -4.41 -11.09
CA GLN A 114 -9.69 -3.36 -10.89
C GLN A 114 -8.29 -3.81 -11.33
N LEU A 115 -7.94 -5.08 -11.21
CA LEU A 115 -6.72 -5.62 -11.82
C LEU A 115 -6.74 -5.48 -13.33
N ALA A 116 -7.88 -5.79 -13.98
CA ALA A 116 -8.05 -5.62 -15.42
C ALA A 116 -7.94 -4.14 -15.84
N LEU A 117 -8.50 -3.22 -15.05
CA LEU A 117 -8.34 -1.78 -15.28
C LEU A 117 -6.86 -1.36 -15.17
N ALA A 118 -6.15 -1.84 -14.15
CA ALA A 118 -4.76 -1.48 -13.93
C ALA A 118 -3.87 -1.92 -15.11
N ASP A 119 -4.09 -3.13 -15.62
CA ASP A 119 -3.41 -3.64 -16.81
C ASP A 119 -3.76 -2.80 -18.06
N GLU A 120 -5.05 -2.46 -18.27
CA GLU A 120 -5.52 -1.63 -19.38
C GLU A 120 -4.85 -0.25 -19.43
N ILE A 121 -4.70 0.41 -18.26
CA ILE A 121 -4.11 1.76 -18.16
C ILE A 121 -2.61 1.76 -17.88
N GLY A 122 -1.98 0.58 -17.75
CA GLY A 122 -0.54 0.42 -17.54
C GLY A 122 -0.03 0.92 -16.19
N LEU A 123 -0.84 0.84 -15.13
CA LEU A 123 -0.45 1.25 -13.78
C LEU A 123 -0.25 0.04 -12.85
N PRO A 124 0.70 0.11 -11.89
CA PRO A 124 0.81 -0.90 -10.84
C PRO A 124 -0.39 -0.86 -9.89
N VAL A 125 -0.52 -1.88 -9.07
CA VAL A 125 -1.60 -1.98 -8.08
C VAL A 125 -1.09 -1.95 -6.64
N VAL A 126 -1.92 -1.43 -5.72
CA VAL A 126 -1.74 -1.51 -4.26
C VAL A 126 -2.77 -2.47 -3.71
N ILE A 127 -2.32 -3.64 -3.25
CA ILE A 127 -3.19 -4.76 -2.88
C ILE A 127 -3.20 -4.97 -1.37
N HIS A 128 -4.40 -5.02 -0.81
CA HIS A 128 -4.71 -5.54 0.51
C HIS A 128 -5.03 -7.03 0.45
N THR A 129 -4.49 -7.80 1.38
CA THR A 129 -4.91 -9.21 1.57
C THR A 129 -4.86 -9.58 3.05
N ARG A 130 -5.97 -10.11 3.57
CA ARG A 130 -6.05 -10.56 4.95
C ARG A 130 -6.92 -11.80 5.08
N GLU A 131 -6.33 -12.89 5.60
CA GLU A 131 -6.98 -14.21 5.69
C GLU A 131 -7.56 -14.69 4.35
N ALA A 132 -6.94 -14.25 3.21
CA ALA A 132 -7.43 -14.47 1.86
C ALA A 132 -6.32 -14.91 0.88
N ASP A 133 -5.21 -15.48 1.36
CA ASP A 133 -4.01 -15.80 0.58
C ASP A 133 -4.32 -16.63 -0.68
N ASP A 134 -5.09 -17.72 -0.53
CA ASP A 134 -5.44 -18.60 -1.64
C ASP A 134 -6.38 -17.93 -2.65
N ALA A 135 -7.35 -17.15 -2.17
CA ALA A 135 -8.26 -16.40 -3.02
C ALA A 135 -7.53 -15.27 -3.76
N THR A 136 -6.64 -14.53 -3.07
CA THR A 136 -5.81 -13.51 -3.69
C THR A 136 -4.97 -14.11 -4.82
N ARG A 137 -4.30 -15.23 -4.57
CA ARG A 137 -3.53 -15.94 -5.60
C ARG A 137 -4.43 -16.36 -6.77
N GLY A 138 -5.60 -16.94 -6.50
CA GLY A 138 -6.55 -17.37 -7.53
C GLY A 138 -6.94 -16.23 -8.46
N VAL A 139 -7.35 -15.08 -7.92
CA VAL A 139 -7.70 -13.90 -8.72
C VAL A 139 -6.49 -13.37 -9.52
N LEU A 140 -5.29 -13.34 -8.92
CA LEU A 140 -4.06 -12.92 -9.61
C LEU A 140 -3.66 -13.86 -10.77
N ASP A 141 -3.99 -15.15 -10.68
CA ASP A 141 -3.70 -16.15 -11.71
C ASP A 141 -4.76 -16.13 -12.83
N GLU A 142 -5.99 -15.76 -12.54
CA GLU A 142 -7.11 -15.69 -13.48
C GLU A 142 -7.10 -14.41 -14.34
N VAL A 143 -6.61 -13.28 -13.78
CA VAL A 143 -6.59 -12.01 -14.52
C VAL A 143 -5.27 -11.89 -15.29
N PRO A 144 -5.31 -11.84 -16.64
CA PRO A 144 -4.12 -11.63 -17.44
C PRO A 144 -3.40 -10.33 -17.08
N TRP A 145 -2.07 -10.38 -17.18
CA TRP A 145 -1.22 -9.20 -17.03
C TRP A 145 -0.29 -9.13 -18.24
N HIS A 146 -0.37 -8.05 -19.01
CA HIS A 146 0.35 -7.89 -20.27
C HIS A 146 1.61 -7.03 -20.13
N GLY A 147 1.78 -6.35 -18.98
CA GLY A 147 2.95 -5.52 -18.73
C GLY A 147 4.20 -6.34 -18.39
N ASP A 148 5.34 -5.90 -18.89
CA ASP A 148 6.66 -6.43 -18.51
C ASP A 148 7.15 -5.65 -17.27
N GLY A 149 7.34 -6.31 -16.15
CA GLY A 149 7.94 -5.68 -14.97
C GLY A 149 7.14 -5.84 -13.69
N LEU A 150 7.23 -4.81 -12.81
CA LEU A 150 6.58 -4.83 -11.51
C LEU A 150 5.07 -4.63 -11.65
N ARG A 151 4.30 -5.59 -11.10
CA ARG A 151 2.83 -5.57 -11.16
C ARG A 151 2.21 -4.66 -10.08
N GLY A 152 2.88 -4.50 -8.95
CA GLY A 152 2.37 -3.72 -7.82
C GLY A 152 3.00 -4.12 -6.50
N VAL A 153 2.32 -3.75 -5.41
CA VAL A 153 2.73 -4.03 -4.04
C VAL A 153 1.62 -4.72 -3.27
N ILE A 154 2.00 -5.72 -2.48
CA ILE A 154 1.17 -6.21 -1.39
C ILE A 154 1.50 -5.36 -0.17
N HIS A 155 0.57 -4.46 0.17
CA HIS A 155 0.76 -3.56 1.28
C HIS A 155 0.49 -4.23 2.63
N CYS A 156 1.02 -3.66 3.69
CA CYS A 156 0.83 -4.11 5.08
C CYS A 156 0.94 -5.63 5.26
N TYR A 157 2.00 -6.20 4.67
CA TYR A 157 2.13 -7.65 4.60
C TYR A 157 2.24 -8.31 5.97
N THR A 158 1.36 -9.27 6.23
CA THR A 158 1.31 -10.04 7.48
C THR A 158 1.42 -11.54 7.29
N GLY A 159 1.50 -12.01 6.04
CA GLY A 159 1.54 -13.43 5.70
C GLY A 159 2.90 -14.10 5.92
N ALA A 160 2.92 -15.42 5.73
CA ALA A 160 4.10 -16.26 5.83
C ALA A 160 5.10 -16.07 4.66
N PRO A 161 6.39 -16.43 4.84
CA PRO A 161 7.39 -16.36 3.76
C PRO A 161 7.01 -17.17 2.51
N ALA A 162 6.28 -18.26 2.67
CA ALA A 162 5.84 -19.11 1.57
C ALA A 162 4.85 -18.38 0.63
N PHE A 163 3.95 -17.58 1.18
CA PHE A 163 3.03 -16.76 0.37
C PHE A 163 3.76 -15.55 -0.22
N ALA A 164 4.66 -14.90 0.54
CA ALA A 164 5.52 -13.85 -0.01
C ALA A 164 6.27 -14.32 -1.27
N ARG A 165 6.85 -15.53 -1.25
CA ARG A 165 7.52 -16.12 -2.42
C ARG A 165 6.60 -16.18 -3.64
N GLN A 166 5.38 -16.66 -3.47
CA GLN A 166 4.42 -16.79 -4.57
C GLN A 166 4.06 -15.44 -5.21
N LEU A 167 4.01 -14.38 -4.39
CA LEU A 167 3.73 -13.01 -4.84
C LEU A 167 4.96 -12.40 -5.55
N LEU A 168 6.16 -12.62 -5.01
CA LEU A 168 7.42 -12.19 -5.63
C LEU A 168 7.63 -12.83 -7.00
N ASP A 169 7.33 -14.14 -7.13
CA ASP A 169 7.42 -14.88 -8.39
C ASP A 169 6.43 -14.33 -9.45
N ARG A 170 5.37 -13.63 -9.03
CA ARG A 170 4.39 -12.94 -9.88
C ARG A 170 4.71 -11.48 -10.17
N GLY A 171 5.88 -10.98 -9.75
CA GLY A 171 6.33 -9.61 -10.01
C GLY A 171 5.82 -8.56 -9.02
N PHE A 172 5.36 -8.97 -7.83
CA PHE A 172 4.97 -8.03 -6.79
C PHE A 172 6.16 -7.63 -5.89
N MET A 173 6.06 -6.44 -5.32
CA MET A 173 6.83 -6.03 -4.15
C MET A 173 6.03 -6.30 -2.88
N VAL A 174 6.72 -6.30 -1.75
CA VAL A 174 6.12 -6.52 -0.43
C VAL A 174 6.47 -5.35 0.48
N SER A 175 5.45 -4.72 1.06
CA SER A 175 5.62 -3.59 1.97
C SER A 175 5.33 -4.00 3.42
N PHE A 176 6.15 -3.50 4.33
CA PHE A 176 6.02 -3.74 5.77
C PHE A 176 5.69 -2.47 6.51
N SER A 177 4.59 -2.54 7.28
CA SER A 177 4.10 -1.47 8.15
C SER A 177 4.64 -1.58 9.58
N GLY A 178 4.17 -0.71 10.46
CA GLY A 178 4.49 -0.72 11.89
C GLY A 178 4.25 -2.07 12.60
N ILE A 179 3.44 -2.96 12.03
CA ILE A 179 3.18 -4.31 12.57
C ILE A 179 4.48 -5.10 12.78
N VAL A 180 5.47 -4.96 11.90
CA VAL A 180 6.74 -5.70 12.02
C VAL A 180 7.43 -5.46 13.37
N THR A 181 7.16 -4.30 14.00
CA THR A 181 7.71 -3.93 15.32
C THR A 181 6.95 -4.56 16.50
N PHE A 182 5.79 -5.20 16.27
CA PHE A 182 4.95 -5.71 17.34
C PHE A 182 5.52 -7.00 17.93
N ARG A 183 5.33 -7.18 19.25
CA ARG A 183 5.88 -8.35 19.95
C ARG A 183 5.43 -9.69 19.35
N SER A 184 4.18 -9.79 18.92
CA SER A 184 3.59 -11.02 18.36
C SER A 184 3.87 -11.24 16.88
N ALA A 185 4.59 -10.36 16.19
CA ALA A 185 4.74 -10.37 14.73
C ALA A 185 5.95 -11.21 14.24
N GLU A 186 6.19 -12.40 14.80
CA GLU A 186 7.37 -13.19 14.40
C GLU A 186 7.28 -13.71 12.97
N GLU A 187 6.10 -14.08 12.50
CA GLU A 187 5.88 -14.51 11.11
C GLU A 187 6.13 -13.37 10.13
N VAL A 188 5.67 -12.15 10.46
CA VAL A 188 5.94 -10.94 9.67
C VAL A 188 7.45 -10.67 9.60
N ARG A 189 8.15 -10.81 10.72
CA ARG A 189 9.62 -10.66 10.75
C ARG A 189 10.33 -11.73 9.93
N ALA A 190 9.84 -12.98 9.94
CA ALA A 190 10.37 -14.03 9.07
C ALA A 190 10.23 -13.67 7.59
N SER A 191 9.06 -13.15 7.18
CA SER A 191 8.82 -12.67 5.84
C SER A 191 9.68 -11.44 5.50
N ALA A 192 9.85 -10.51 6.45
CA ALA A 192 10.71 -9.33 6.26
C ALA A 192 12.20 -9.68 6.12
N ARG A 193 12.67 -10.80 6.69
CA ARG A 193 14.03 -11.31 6.43
C ARG A 193 14.14 -12.02 5.08
N TYR A 194 13.06 -12.63 4.61
CA TYR A 194 13.00 -13.43 3.40
C TYR A 194 12.93 -12.59 2.12
N VAL A 195 12.14 -11.50 2.12
CA VAL A 195 11.91 -10.64 0.95
C VAL A 195 13.25 -10.06 0.45
N PRO A 196 13.59 -10.22 -0.84
CA PRO A 196 14.86 -9.70 -1.38
C PRO A 196 14.89 -8.17 -1.38
N ASP A 197 16.09 -7.62 -1.36
CA ASP A 197 16.33 -6.18 -1.24
C ASP A 197 15.62 -5.36 -2.33
N ASP A 198 15.61 -5.85 -3.55
CA ASP A 198 15.00 -5.18 -4.70
C ASP A 198 13.46 -5.30 -4.77
N ARG A 199 12.83 -5.90 -3.76
CA ARG A 199 11.38 -6.10 -3.65
C ARG A 199 10.79 -5.61 -2.33
N LEU A 200 11.62 -5.02 -1.47
CA LEU A 200 11.25 -4.57 -0.14
C LEU A 200 10.76 -3.12 -0.16
N LEU A 201 9.60 -2.88 0.46
CA LEU A 201 9.06 -1.54 0.69
C LEU A 201 8.73 -1.33 2.17
N VAL A 202 8.54 -0.08 2.54
CA VAL A 202 8.15 0.35 3.89
C VAL A 202 6.98 1.31 3.82
N GLU A 203 6.12 1.25 4.82
CA GLU A 203 4.93 2.10 4.91
C GLU A 203 4.51 2.34 6.35
N THR A 204 3.56 3.25 6.54
CA THR A 204 2.89 3.44 7.82
C THR A 204 1.56 2.70 7.92
N ASP A 205 0.78 2.66 6.87
CA ASP A 205 -0.65 2.35 6.90
C ASP A 205 -1.41 3.30 7.86
N SER A 206 -0.97 4.56 7.89
CA SER A 206 -1.59 5.57 8.75
C SER A 206 -3.04 5.87 8.32
N PRO A 207 -3.96 6.09 9.26
CA PRO A 207 -3.77 6.39 10.69
C PRO A 207 -3.70 5.16 11.60
N TYR A 208 -3.59 3.96 11.06
CA TYR A 208 -3.60 2.69 11.77
C TYR A 208 -2.18 2.23 12.14
N LEU A 209 -2.07 1.19 12.97
CA LEU A 209 -0.89 0.35 13.14
C LEU A 209 0.39 1.08 13.58
N ALA A 210 0.29 2.12 14.41
CA ALA A 210 1.44 2.87 14.92
C ALA A 210 2.56 1.92 15.40
N PRO A 211 3.81 2.10 14.92
CA PRO A 211 4.95 1.25 15.29
C PRO A 211 5.36 1.44 16.76
N VAL A 212 6.16 0.52 17.31
CA VAL A 212 6.89 0.76 18.55
C VAL A 212 7.99 1.80 18.26
N PRO A 213 8.15 2.87 19.12
CA PRO A 213 7.55 3.08 20.44
C PRO A 213 6.23 3.88 20.44
N MET A 214 5.63 4.12 19.30
CA MET A 214 4.47 5.00 19.15
C MET A 214 3.12 4.32 19.40
N ARG A 215 3.12 3.06 19.86
CA ARG A 215 1.89 2.28 20.15
C ARG A 215 0.91 3.08 21.02
N GLY A 216 -0.40 2.99 20.63
CA GLY A 216 -1.48 3.71 21.31
C GLY A 216 -1.69 5.16 20.86
N LYS A 217 -0.85 5.69 19.99
CA LYS A 217 -1.07 6.96 19.29
C LYS A 217 -1.75 6.73 17.95
N LYS A 218 -2.45 7.76 17.43
CA LYS A 218 -2.85 7.81 16.02
C LYS A 218 -1.56 7.79 15.18
N ASN A 219 -1.47 6.87 14.22
CA ASN A 219 -0.32 6.78 13.34
C ASN A 219 -0.30 7.94 12.34
N GLU A 220 0.89 8.28 11.84
CA GLU A 220 1.08 9.27 10.78
C GLU A 220 2.35 8.94 9.99
N PRO A 221 2.49 9.43 8.74
CA PRO A 221 3.65 9.14 7.87
C PRO A 221 5.00 9.42 8.53
N ALA A 222 5.10 10.41 9.41
CA ALA A 222 6.31 10.69 10.18
C ALA A 222 6.84 9.49 10.98
N PHE A 223 5.98 8.54 11.34
CA PHE A 223 6.37 7.38 12.16
C PHE A 223 6.98 6.23 11.37
N VAL A 224 6.98 6.26 10.04
CA VAL A 224 7.64 5.24 9.21
C VAL A 224 9.13 5.09 9.53
N VAL A 225 9.76 6.13 10.05
CA VAL A 225 11.16 6.11 10.49
C VAL A 225 11.43 4.99 11.52
N HIS A 226 10.45 4.66 12.36
CA HIS A 226 10.57 3.57 13.33
C HIS A 226 10.50 2.20 12.66
N THR A 227 9.68 2.05 11.62
CA THR A 227 9.63 0.83 10.79
C THR A 227 10.95 0.62 10.06
N VAL A 228 11.51 1.67 9.45
CA VAL A 228 12.82 1.63 8.79
C VAL A 228 13.92 1.20 9.75
N ARG A 229 14.02 1.82 10.93
CA ARG A 229 15.01 1.47 11.96
C ARG A 229 14.92 0.01 12.39
N PHE A 230 13.70 -0.43 12.68
CA PHE A 230 13.46 -1.82 13.09
C PHE A 230 13.84 -2.82 11.99
N LEU A 231 13.46 -2.56 10.76
CA LEU A 231 13.81 -3.43 9.62
C LEU A 231 15.32 -3.43 9.33
N ALA A 232 16.00 -2.30 9.50
CA ALA A 232 17.45 -2.22 9.36
C ALA A 232 18.15 -3.12 10.40
N GLU A 233 17.75 -3.02 11.66
CA GLU A 233 18.24 -3.91 12.71
C GLU A 233 17.94 -5.39 12.42
N LEU A 234 16.70 -5.69 12.05
CA LEU A 234 16.23 -7.05 11.73
C LEU A 234 17.02 -7.70 10.59
N ARG A 235 17.40 -6.89 9.57
CA ARG A 235 18.12 -7.32 8.37
C ARG A 235 19.64 -7.11 8.50
N GLN A 236 20.14 -6.70 9.67
CA GLN A 236 21.55 -6.45 9.94
C GLN A 236 22.17 -5.43 8.93
N SER A 237 21.41 -4.41 8.57
CA SER A 237 21.83 -3.34 7.68
C SER A 237 21.87 -1.99 8.41
N ARG A 238 22.48 -0.98 7.78
CA ARG A 238 22.45 0.39 8.29
C ARG A 238 21.10 1.05 7.96
N GLU A 239 20.61 1.92 8.84
CA GLU A 239 19.33 2.64 8.65
C GLU A 239 19.31 3.45 7.34
N ASP A 240 20.41 4.17 7.05
CA ASP A 240 20.52 4.97 5.84
C ASP A 240 20.58 4.13 4.56
N ALA A 241 21.20 2.97 4.62
CA ALA A 241 21.26 2.04 3.49
C ALA A 241 19.89 1.41 3.21
N LEU A 242 19.16 0.98 4.26
CA LEU A 242 17.82 0.43 4.10
C LEU A 242 16.83 1.50 3.58
N ALA A 243 16.90 2.72 4.12
CA ALA A 243 16.06 3.82 3.65
C ALA A 243 16.31 4.13 2.17
N ALA A 244 17.57 4.24 1.75
CA ALA A 244 17.93 4.49 0.36
C ALA A 244 17.46 3.37 -0.57
N LEU A 245 17.58 2.11 -0.13
CA LEU A 245 17.14 0.94 -0.87
C LEU A 245 15.62 0.94 -1.06
N THR A 246 14.85 1.06 0.03
CA THR A 246 13.38 1.07 -0.04
C THR A 246 12.85 2.30 -0.77
N PHE A 247 13.53 3.44 -0.67
CA PHE A 247 13.22 4.64 -1.44
C PHE A 247 13.39 4.40 -2.95
N ALA A 248 14.53 3.81 -3.37
CA ALA A 248 14.78 3.50 -4.77
C ALA A 248 13.73 2.51 -5.33
N ASN A 249 13.36 1.49 -4.55
CA ASN A 249 12.31 0.55 -4.91
C ASN A 249 10.95 1.25 -5.07
N ALA A 250 10.60 2.14 -4.14
CA ALA A 250 9.36 2.91 -4.22
C ALA A 250 9.33 3.86 -5.43
N VAL A 251 10.45 4.48 -5.78
CA VAL A 251 10.58 5.29 -7.00
C VAL A 251 10.43 4.42 -8.25
N ALA A 252 11.00 3.23 -8.28
CA ALA A 252 10.83 2.31 -9.41
C ALA A 252 9.38 1.87 -9.61
N MET A 253 8.59 1.79 -8.52
CA MET A 253 7.18 1.41 -8.56
C MET A 253 6.25 2.58 -8.87
N PHE A 254 6.46 3.73 -8.22
CA PHE A 254 5.49 4.83 -8.20
C PHE A 254 5.97 6.13 -8.87
N GLY A 255 7.20 6.22 -9.25
CA GLY A 255 7.80 7.38 -9.96
C GLY A 255 8.31 8.50 -9.07
#